data_062e40eba5e2ef4a834470241ab377ec
#
_entry.id   062e40eba5e2ef4a834470241ab377ec
#
_cell.length_a   1.000
_cell.length_b   1.000
_cell.length_c   1.000
_cell.angle_alpha   90.00
_cell.angle_beta   90.00
_cell.angle_gamma   90.00
#
_symmetry.space_group_name_H-M   'P 1'
#
loop_
_entity.id
_entity.type
_entity.pdbx_description
1 polymer ?
#
loop_
_entity_poly.entity_id
_entity_poly.type
_entity_poly.pdbx_seq_one_letter_code
_entity_poly.pdbx_strand_id
1 'polypeptide(L)'
;AAAPGDGPRALADLGGVPKDLVLYQYEVCPFCCKVKAFLDFQGLPYRTVEVHPISKSQLKFSTKYKKVPVLMADGVQCNDSNEIINSLTALLAREGRLRGAPAGGGGLLGAFAGGRGGRGAAPEPSETEARMRRWVDERFARVVTVNIYETLGESFQTFEYITTECPSWGPVERHGARVVGAGLMYVIAKRMKTKYNLGESRAELFACCDEFDKALAGRRFLAGDKAPGNADLCVFGVLRAVVGTDSFREVMVHGKMKPWFLAMEAAVGESSRLSQEAGVPAPAASGA
;
A
#
# COMPACT_ATOMS: atom_id res chain seq x y z
N ALA A 1 20.78 18.76 20.32
CA ALA A 1 20.60 17.83 21.43
C ALA A 1 19.12 17.82 21.78
N ALA A 2 18.37 16.79 21.36
CA ALA A 2 17.02 16.55 21.82
C ALA A 2 17.10 15.80 23.15
N ALA A 3 16.31 16.23 24.12
CA ALA A 3 16.23 15.65 25.45
C ALA A 3 15.76 14.17 25.38
N PRO A 4 16.26 13.28 26.24
CA PRO A 4 15.79 11.91 26.30
C PRO A 4 14.45 11.90 27.04
N GLY A 5 13.39 11.71 26.28
CA GLY A 5 12.05 11.54 26.80
C GLY A 5 11.28 10.65 25.86
N ASP A 6 10.99 9.49 26.37
CA ASP A 6 9.85 8.68 26.03
C ASP A 6 9.93 7.70 24.86
N GLY A 7 9.25 6.58 25.07
CA GLY A 7 9.04 5.45 24.21
C GLY A 7 8.76 5.76 22.72
N PRO A 8 8.56 4.78 21.86
CA PRO A 8 8.46 5.01 20.42
C PRO A 8 7.32 5.99 20.14
N ARG A 9 7.67 7.20 19.63
CA ARG A 9 6.68 8.19 19.18
C ARG A 9 5.79 7.55 18.12
N ALA A 10 4.47 7.66 18.27
CA ALA A 10 3.55 7.29 17.22
C ALA A 10 3.59 8.33 16.10
N LEU A 11 3.36 7.92 14.86
CA LEU A 11 3.30 8.85 13.72
C LEU A 11 2.22 9.92 13.93
N ALA A 12 1.13 9.57 14.60
CA ALA A 12 0.05 10.48 14.96
C ALA A 12 0.48 11.61 15.92
N ASP A 13 1.57 11.43 16.67
CA ASP A 13 2.11 12.41 17.61
C ASP A 13 2.98 13.49 16.94
N LEU A 14 3.23 13.36 15.63
CA LEU A 14 3.92 14.41 14.88
C LEU A 14 3.12 15.71 14.91
N GLY A 15 3.82 16.81 15.04
CA GLY A 15 3.23 18.17 15.10
C GLY A 15 2.52 18.60 13.81
N GLY A 16 2.75 17.88 12.69
CA GLY A 16 2.18 18.16 11.37
C GLY A 16 2.44 17.05 10.39
N VAL A 17 2.03 17.26 9.13
CA VAL A 17 2.30 16.32 8.03
C VAL A 17 3.80 16.23 7.80
N PRO A 18 4.41 15.02 7.87
CA PRO A 18 5.84 14.85 7.74
C PRO A 18 6.36 15.28 6.36
N LYS A 19 7.59 15.79 6.34
CA LYS A 19 8.24 16.30 5.13
C LYS A 19 9.19 15.29 4.50
N ASP A 20 9.81 14.43 5.30
CA ASP A 20 10.71 13.39 4.85
C ASP A 20 10.08 12.01 5.05
N LEU A 21 9.63 11.41 3.95
CA LEU A 21 8.99 10.10 3.93
C LEU A 21 9.88 9.10 3.21
N VAL A 22 10.29 8.04 3.91
CA VAL A 22 11.07 6.93 3.35
C VAL A 22 10.32 5.63 3.58
N LEU A 23 9.87 5.00 2.50
CA LEU A 23 9.14 3.73 2.51
C LEU A 23 10.07 2.57 2.24
N TYR A 24 10.27 1.70 3.23
CA TYR A 24 10.96 0.42 3.09
C TYR A 24 9.96 -0.62 2.58
N GLN A 25 10.25 -1.21 1.43
CA GLN A 25 9.26 -1.96 0.67
C GLN A 25 9.82 -3.18 -0.08
N TYR A 26 8.92 -3.97 -0.69
CA TYR A 26 9.13 -4.71 -1.93
C TYR A 26 8.25 -4.08 -3.00
N GLU A 27 8.78 -3.85 -4.22
CA GLU A 27 8.07 -3.14 -5.28
C GLU A 27 6.71 -3.79 -5.61
N VAL A 28 6.66 -5.11 -5.65
CA VAL A 28 5.47 -5.92 -5.95
C VAL A 28 4.68 -6.37 -4.72
N CYS A 29 4.97 -5.83 -3.54
CA CYS A 29 4.22 -6.18 -2.33
C CYS A 29 2.86 -5.46 -2.32
N PRO A 30 1.72 -6.18 -2.28
CA PRO A 30 0.40 -5.56 -2.26
C PRO A 30 0.21 -4.55 -1.13
N PHE A 31 0.72 -4.85 0.06
CA PHE A 31 0.63 -3.96 1.22
C PHE A 31 1.49 -2.70 1.09
N CYS A 32 2.67 -2.80 0.44
CA CYS A 32 3.50 -1.64 0.12
C CYS A 32 2.82 -0.78 -0.94
N CYS A 33 2.23 -1.41 -1.96
CA CYS A 33 1.52 -0.70 -3.03
C CYS A 33 0.25 0.00 -2.53
N LYS A 34 -0.42 -0.49 -1.47
CA LYS A 34 -1.48 0.25 -0.77
C LYS A 34 -0.97 1.59 -0.25
N VAL A 35 0.19 1.58 0.42
CA VAL A 35 0.79 2.81 0.95
C VAL A 35 1.23 3.73 -0.18
N LYS A 36 1.88 3.20 -1.23
CA LYS A 36 2.25 3.99 -2.41
C LYS A 36 1.03 4.65 -3.06
N ALA A 37 -0.05 3.92 -3.27
CA ALA A 37 -1.29 4.46 -3.85
C ALA A 37 -1.87 5.60 -2.99
N PHE A 38 -1.81 5.47 -1.67
CA PHE A 38 -2.23 6.51 -0.74
C PHE A 38 -1.32 7.75 -0.83
N LEU A 39 0.01 7.57 -0.79
CA LEU A 39 0.97 8.67 -0.86
C LEU A 39 0.84 9.43 -2.20
N ASP A 40 0.74 8.71 -3.32
CA ASP A 40 0.54 9.27 -4.65
C ASP A 40 -0.76 10.08 -4.70
N PHE A 41 -1.88 9.50 -4.25
CA PHE A 41 -3.17 10.17 -4.24
C PHE A 41 -3.17 11.42 -3.36
N GLN A 42 -2.52 11.41 -2.21
CA GLN A 42 -2.42 12.56 -1.33
C GLN A 42 -1.38 13.61 -1.82
N GLY A 43 -0.59 13.29 -2.83
CA GLY A 43 0.49 14.16 -3.34
C GLY A 43 1.60 14.35 -2.32
N LEU A 44 1.89 13.31 -1.52
CA LEU A 44 2.96 13.34 -0.52
C LEU A 44 4.26 12.82 -1.16
N PRO A 45 5.30 13.66 -1.33
CA PRO A 45 6.58 13.20 -1.87
C PRO A 45 7.21 12.15 -0.95
N TYR A 46 7.73 11.06 -1.52
CA TYR A 46 8.38 10.00 -0.75
C TYR A 46 9.52 9.36 -1.53
N ARG A 47 10.47 8.82 -0.80
CA ARG A 47 11.55 7.95 -1.31
C ARG A 47 11.25 6.50 -0.96
N THR A 48 11.80 5.58 -1.74
CA THR A 48 11.67 4.14 -1.48
C THR A 48 13.03 3.51 -1.23
N VAL A 49 13.05 2.53 -0.34
CA VAL A 49 14.19 1.63 -0.12
C VAL A 49 13.71 0.21 -0.36
N GLU A 50 14.25 -0.41 -1.41
CA GLU A 50 13.95 -1.81 -1.69
C GLU A 50 14.67 -2.70 -0.69
N VAL A 51 13.91 -3.53 0.00
CA VAL A 51 14.44 -4.42 1.04
C VAL A 51 14.91 -5.72 0.40
N HIS A 52 16.12 -6.16 0.73
CA HIS A 52 16.60 -7.45 0.22
C HIS A 52 15.79 -8.60 0.84
N PRO A 53 15.15 -9.46 0.04
CA PRO A 53 14.14 -10.41 0.53
C PRO A 53 14.69 -11.44 1.52
N ILE A 54 15.97 -11.79 1.42
CA ILE A 54 16.63 -12.79 2.27
C ILE A 54 17.28 -12.14 3.48
N SER A 55 18.24 -11.22 3.24
CA SER A 55 19.06 -10.64 4.32
C SER A 55 18.31 -9.59 5.15
N LYS A 56 17.32 -8.91 4.53
CA LYS A 56 16.58 -7.77 5.11
C LYS A 56 17.52 -6.73 5.74
N SER A 57 18.70 -6.56 5.13
CA SER A 57 19.78 -5.69 5.66
C SER A 57 19.32 -4.25 5.86
N GLN A 58 18.40 -3.78 5.02
CA GLN A 58 17.83 -2.44 5.10
C GLN A 58 16.88 -2.24 6.30
N LEU A 59 16.42 -3.32 6.95
CA LEU A 59 15.57 -3.28 8.14
C LEU A 59 16.33 -3.59 9.45
N LYS A 60 17.65 -3.44 9.49
CA LYS A 60 18.42 -3.70 10.72
C LYS A 60 17.99 -2.81 11.88
N PHE A 61 17.65 -1.55 11.62
CA PHE A 61 17.16 -0.59 12.61
C PHE A 61 15.80 -1.01 13.23
N SER A 62 14.97 -1.72 12.51
CA SER A 62 13.66 -2.17 12.98
C SER A 62 13.79 -3.50 13.73
N THR A 63 14.06 -3.45 15.04
CA THR A 63 14.37 -4.65 15.84
C THR A 63 13.17 -5.57 16.02
N LYS A 64 11.98 -5.02 16.25
CA LYS A 64 10.75 -5.76 16.58
C LYS A 64 9.90 -6.10 15.35
N TYR A 65 10.01 -5.35 14.25
CA TYR A 65 9.19 -5.53 13.06
C TYR A 65 10.07 -5.81 11.83
N LYS A 66 9.99 -7.01 11.26
CA LYS A 66 10.82 -7.48 10.13
C LYS A 66 10.02 -7.73 8.84
N LYS A 67 8.85 -7.11 8.73
CA LYS A 67 8.01 -7.14 7.54
C LYS A 67 8.06 -5.80 6.82
N VAL A 68 7.45 -5.73 5.64
CA VAL A 68 7.20 -4.49 4.90
C VAL A 68 5.68 -4.32 4.74
N PRO A 69 5.17 -3.09 4.59
CA PRO A 69 5.89 -1.82 4.58
C PRO A 69 6.35 -1.35 5.96
N VAL A 70 7.45 -0.59 5.98
CA VAL A 70 7.85 0.26 7.10
C VAL A 70 8.00 1.67 6.55
N LEU A 71 7.34 2.65 7.14
CA LEU A 71 7.50 4.06 6.81
C LEU A 71 8.34 4.75 7.89
N MET A 72 9.40 5.42 7.46
CA MET A 72 10.11 6.40 8.27
C MET A 72 9.60 7.79 7.88
N ALA A 73 9.05 8.52 8.83
CA ALA A 73 8.44 9.83 8.63
C ALA A 73 9.07 10.83 9.59
N ASP A 74 9.89 11.75 9.10
CA ASP A 74 10.69 12.68 9.92
C ASP A 74 11.43 11.95 11.07
N GLY A 75 11.98 10.76 10.79
CA GLY A 75 12.70 9.93 11.76
C GLY A 75 11.82 9.07 12.69
N VAL A 76 10.48 9.15 12.57
CA VAL A 76 9.54 8.31 13.32
C VAL A 76 9.18 7.08 12.49
N GLN A 77 9.35 5.89 13.08
CA GLN A 77 9.00 4.63 12.44
C GLN A 77 7.51 4.31 12.60
N CYS A 78 6.84 4.01 11.49
CA CYS A 78 5.48 3.49 11.47
C CYS A 78 5.44 2.16 10.70
N ASN A 79 4.80 1.15 11.25
CA ASN A 79 4.73 -0.19 10.69
C ASN A 79 3.28 -0.52 10.34
N ASP A 80 3.11 -1.47 9.41
CA ASP A 80 1.83 -1.90 8.89
C ASP A 80 1.14 -0.89 7.97
N SER A 81 0.63 -1.39 6.84
CA SER A 81 0.03 -0.53 5.81
C SER A 81 -1.22 0.21 6.26
N ASN A 82 -2.03 -0.40 7.13
CA ASN A 82 -3.23 0.26 7.64
C ASN A 82 -2.90 1.33 8.67
N GLU A 83 -1.95 1.03 9.56
CA GLU A 83 -1.49 2.00 10.56
C GLU A 83 -0.85 3.22 9.90
N ILE A 84 -0.01 3.00 8.88
CA ILE A 84 0.58 4.08 8.09
C ILE A 84 -0.50 4.95 7.44
N ILE A 85 -1.47 4.33 6.74
CA ILE A 85 -2.56 5.05 6.07
C ILE A 85 -3.44 5.79 7.09
N ASN A 86 -3.80 5.15 8.21
CA ASN A 86 -4.64 5.76 9.24
C ASN A 86 -3.95 6.99 9.88
N SER A 87 -2.69 6.83 10.28
CA SER A 87 -1.93 7.90 10.90
C SER A 87 -1.75 9.10 9.96
N LEU A 88 -1.40 8.85 8.68
CA LEU A 88 -1.28 9.93 7.70
C LEU A 88 -2.64 10.57 7.39
N THR A 89 -3.72 9.78 7.31
CA THR A 89 -5.09 10.30 7.14
C THR A 89 -5.44 11.26 8.27
N ALA A 90 -5.15 10.88 9.53
CA ALA A 90 -5.41 11.71 10.69
C ALA A 90 -4.61 13.02 10.66
N LEU A 91 -3.32 12.96 10.32
CA LEU A 91 -2.45 14.14 10.19
C LEU A 91 -2.95 15.09 9.11
N LEU A 92 -3.26 14.56 7.92
CA LEU A 92 -3.77 15.34 6.78
C LEU A 92 -5.14 15.98 7.09
N ALA A 93 -6.04 15.24 7.74
CA ALA A 93 -7.34 15.76 8.15
C ALA A 93 -7.20 16.91 9.17
N ARG A 94 -6.31 16.75 10.15
CA ARG A 94 -6.00 17.77 11.15
C ARG A 94 -5.50 19.08 10.54
N GLU A 95 -4.76 18.99 9.43
CA GLU A 95 -4.26 20.15 8.69
C GLU A 95 -5.23 20.66 7.61
N GLY A 96 -6.39 20.00 7.41
CA GLY A 96 -7.32 20.34 6.33
C GLY A 96 -6.79 20.07 4.93
N ARG A 97 -5.82 19.13 4.79
CA ARG A 97 -5.14 18.79 3.54
C ARG A 97 -5.56 17.44 2.96
N LEU A 98 -6.43 16.70 3.68
CA LEU A 98 -6.87 15.38 3.23
C LEU A 98 -7.63 15.48 1.91
N ARG A 99 -7.14 14.80 0.87
CA ARG A 99 -7.84 14.64 -0.42
C ARG A 99 -8.73 13.40 -0.36
N GLY A 100 -9.81 13.41 -1.11
CA GLY A 100 -10.73 12.29 -1.24
C GLY A 100 -12.11 12.55 -0.66
N ALA A 101 -12.99 11.54 -0.73
CA ALA A 101 -14.30 11.62 -0.15
C ALA A 101 -14.20 11.55 1.38
N PRO A 102 -14.89 12.45 2.12
CA PRO A 102 -14.98 12.31 3.55
C PRO A 102 -15.66 10.97 3.87
N ALA A 103 -15.07 10.20 4.75
CA ALA A 103 -15.68 9.00 5.28
C ALA A 103 -16.90 9.39 6.12
N GLY A 104 -18.09 8.99 5.70
CA GLY A 104 -19.34 9.24 6.41
C GLY A 104 -20.10 10.44 5.87
N GLY A 105 -21.31 10.17 5.37
CA GLY A 105 -22.28 11.15 4.88
C GLY A 105 -22.72 12.15 5.96
N GLY A 106 -21.90 13.16 6.17
CA GLY A 106 -22.29 14.37 6.86
C GLY A 106 -23.14 15.19 5.92
N GLY A 107 -24.44 15.29 6.24
CA GLY A 107 -25.40 16.02 5.46
C GLY A 107 -25.00 17.48 5.21
N LEU A 108 -25.74 18.13 4.33
CA LEU A 108 -25.66 19.47 3.74
C LEU A 108 -25.26 20.63 4.69
N LEU A 109 -25.08 20.41 5.98
CA LEU A 109 -24.70 21.39 6.99
C LEU A 109 -23.19 21.59 7.18
N GLY A 110 -22.34 20.70 6.61
CA GLY A 110 -20.86 20.85 6.70
C GLY A 110 -20.25 21.82 5.70
N ALA A 111 -20.98 22.27 4.68
CA ALA A 111 -20.45 23.10 3.59
C ALA A 111 -20.36 24.60 3.92
N PHE A 112 -20.90 25.07 5.05
CA PHE A 112 -20.94 26.49 5.42
C PHE A 112 -20.09 26.88 6.63
N ALA A 113 -19.33 25.99 7.23
CA ALA A 113 -18.38 26.34 8.29
C ALA A 113 -17.04 26.80 7.70
N GLY A 114 -17.03 27.87 6.95
CA GLY A 114 -15.86 28.72 6.70
C GLY A 114 -15.44 29.43 7.99
N GLY A 115 -14.99 28.68 8.99
CA GLY A 115 -14.56 29.18 10.29
C GLY A 115 -13.16 28.67 10.62
N ARG A 116 -12.26 29.62 10.86
CA ARG A 116 -10.88 29.47 11.29
C ARG A 116 -10.67 28.32 12.29
N GLY A 117 -9.82 27.35 11.95
CA GLY A 117 -8.91 26.75 12.93
C GLY A 117 -9.48 25.73 13.91
N GLY A 118 -10.45 24.91 13.54
CA GLY A 118 -10.76 23.69 14.30
C GLY A 118 -9.84 22.56 13.85
N ARG A 119 -8.90 22.11 14.72
CA ARG A 119 -8.16 20.86 14.52
C ARG A 119 -9.17 19.72 14.46
N GLY A 120 -9.56 19.31 13.25
CA GLY A 120 -10.55 18.26 13.04
C GLY A 120 -9.98 16.89 13.45
N ALA A 121 -10.79 16.10 14.16
CA ALA A 121 -10.50 14.67 14.30
C ALA A 121 -10.51 14.02 12.92
N ALA A 122 -9.73 12.94 12.75
CA ALA A 122 -9.79 12.15 11.53
C ALA A 122 -11.24 11.67 11.32
N PRO A 123 -11.77 11.74 10.10
CA PRO A 123 -13.11 11.23 9.85
C PRO A 123 -13.15 9.74 10.12
N GLU A 124 -14.13 9.29 10.89
CA GLU A 124 -14.37 7.87 11.12
C GLU A 124 -14.71 7.19 9.78
N PRO A 125 -14.10 6.04 9.47
CA PRO A 125 -14.40 5.33 8.24
C PRO A 125 -15.86 4.86 8.24
N SER A 126 -16.54 4.98 7.11
CA SER A 126 -17.87 4.40 6.96
C SER A 126 -17.80 2.86 7.16
N GLU A 127 -18.93 2.26 7.53
CA GLU A 127 -19.00 0.80 7.70
C GLU A 127 -18.55 0.06 6.42
N THR A 128 -18.96 0.56 5.25
CA THR A 128 -18.54 0.03 3.96
C THR A 128 -17.03 0.14 3.76
N GLU A 129 -16.44 1.29 4.09
CA GLU A 129 -14.99 1.47 3.99
C GLU A 129 -14.24 0.52 4.93
N ALA A 130 -14.63 0.45 6.18
CA ALA A 130 -14.01 -0.43 7.17
C ALA A 130 -14.12 -1.91 6.77
N ARG A 131 -15.29 -2.33 6.26
CA ARG A 131 -15.52 -3.68 5.74
C ARG A 131 -14.65 -3.99 4.55
N MET A 132 -14.59 -3.08 3.56
CA MET A 132 -13.81 -3.30 2.34
C MET A 132 -12.32 -3.30 2.60
N ARG A 133 -11.81 -2.46 3.49
CA ARG A 133 -10.39 -2.50 3.88
C ARG A 133 -10.02 -3.83 4.55
N ARG A 134 -10.86 -4.35 5.46
CA ARG A 134 -10.66 -5.69 6.03
C ARG A 134 -10.69 -6.77 4.97
N TRP A 135 -11.65 -6.72 4.04
CA TRP A 135 -11.75 -7.64 2.92
C TRP A 135 -10.50 -7.64 2.05
N VAL A 136 -9.92 -6.46 1.77
CA VAL A 136 -8.65 -6.36 1.04
C VAL A 136 -7.55 -7.13 1.76
N ASP A 137 -7.39 -6.96 3.07
CA ASP A 137 -6.29 -7.57 3.82
C ASP A 137 -6.47 -9.06 4.09
N GLU A 138 -7.70 -9.46 4.39
CA GLU A 138 -8.01 -10.83 4.80
C GLU A 138 -8.28 -11.77 3.63
N ARG A 139 -8.73 -11.25 2.49
CA ARG A 139 -9.09 -12.04 1.32
C ARG A 139 -8.37 -11.59 0.05
N PHE A 140 -8.64 -10.40 -0.46
CA PHE A 140 -8.23 -9.99 -1.79
C PHE A 140 -6.70 -10.02 -2.00
N ALA A 141 -5.93 -9.40 -1.12
CA ALA A 141 -4.47 -9.40 -1.21
C ALA A 141 -3.87 -10.83 -1.15
N ARG A 142 -4.49 -11.74 -0.40
CA ARG A 142 -4.05 -13.14 -0.31
C ARG A 142 -4.35 -13.90 -1.60
N VAL A 143 -5.57 -13.75 -2.14
CA VAL A 143 -5.98 -14.38 -3.40
C VAL A 143 -5.09 -13.89 -4.54
N VAL A 144 -4.88 -12.58 -4.66
CA VAL A 144 -3.97 -11.99 -5.65
C VAL A 144 -2.55 -12.53 -5.49
N THR A 145 -2.03 -12.58 -4.26
CA THR A 145 -0.68 -13.12 -4.00
C THR A 145 -0.56 -14.58 -4.43
N VAL A 146 -1.56 -15.42 -4.12
CA VAL A 146 -1.53 -16.83 -4.55
C VAL A 146 -1.53 -16.94 -6.07
N ASN A 147 -2.34 -16.12 -6.76
CA ASN A 147 -2.44 -16.15 -8.21
C ASN A 147 -1.12 -15.79 -8.91
N ILE A 148 -0.44 -14.72 -8.52
CA ILE A 148 0.81 -14.28 -9.19
C ILE A 148 2.02 -15.16 -8.88
N TYR A 149 1.89 -16.10 -7.96
CA TYR A 149 2.94 -17.07 -7.61
C TYR A 149 2.48 -18.51 -7.78
N GLU A 150 1.38 -18.77 -8.47
CA GLU A 150 0.81 -20.10 -8.64
C GLU A 150 1.71 -21.01 -9.48
N THR A 151 2.38 -20.44 -10.49
CA THR A 151 3.35 -21.11 -11.34
C THR A 151 4.74 -20.51 -11.18
N LEU A 152 5.79 -21.28 -11.50
CA LEU A 152 7.15 -20.75 -11.51
C LEU A 152 7.30 -19.63 -12.55
N GLY A 153 6.64 -19.75 -13.71
CA GLY A 153 6.66 -18.72 -14.76
C GLY A 153 6.13 -17.38 -14.27
N GLU A 154 4.94 -17.37 -13.66
CA GLU A 154 4.34 -16.15 -13.08
C GLU A 154 5.19 -15.60 -11.93
N SER A 155 5.77 -16.48 -11.10
CA SER A 155 6.70 -16.06 -10.05
C SER A 155 7.92 -15.33 -10.64
N PHE A 156 8.50 -15.82 -11.71
CA PHE A 156 9.62 -15.16 -12.40
C PHE A 156 9.22 -13.84 -13.05
N GLN A 157 8.02 -13.76 -13.65
CA GLN A 157 7.48 -12.50 -14.18
C GLN A 157 7.33 -11.45 -13.07
N THR A 158 6.78 -11.86 -11.93
CA THR A 158 6.57 -10.95 -10.79
C THR A 158 7.90 -10.40 -10.25
N PHE A 159 8.98 -11.17 -10.29
CA PHE A 159 10.32 -10.73 -9.83
C PHE A 159 11.17 -10.04 -10.90
N GLU A 160 10.62 -9.77 -12.11
CA GLU A 160 11.32 -9.05 -13.19
C GLU A 160 11.82 -7.68 -12.74
N TYR A 161 11.03 -6.97 -11.91
CA TYR A 161 11.36 -5.64 -11.42
C TYR A 161 12.72 -5.55 -10.71
N ILE A 162 13.23 -6.63 -10.11
CA ILE A 162 14.54 -6.62 -9.45
C ILE A 162 15.65 -6.27 -10.43
N THR A 163 15.49 -6.64 -11.72
CA THR A 163 16.48 -6.34 -12.75
C THR A 163 16.50 -4.87 -13.16
N THR A 164 15.38 -4.16 -13.02
CA THR A 164 15.17 -2.77 -13.44
C THR A 164 15.19 -1.77 -12.30
N GLU A 165 14.54 -2.12 -11.17
CA GLU A 165 14.28 -1.19 -10.06
C GLU A 165 15.32 -1.24 -8.93
N CYS A 166 16.30 -2.15 -9.00
CA CYS A 166 17.33 -2.30 -7.97
C CYS A 166 18.74 -2.01 -8.52
N PRO A 167 19.03 -0.81 -9.05
CA PRO A 167 20.31 -0.48 -9.68
C PRO A 167 21.49 -0.52 -8.68
N SER A 168 21.22 -0.34 -7.39
CA SER A 168 22.24 -0.39 -6.32
C SER A 168 22.74 -1.81 -6.01
N TRP A 169 22.05 -2.86 -6.49
CA TRP A 169 22.48 -4.24 -6.30
C TRP A 169 23.36 -4.70 -7.45
N GLY A 170 24.40 -5.48 -7.15
CA GLY A 170 25.27 -6.04 -8.18
C GLY A 170 24.52 -7.00 -9.11
N PRO A 171 25.02 -7.23 -10.36
CA PRO A 171 24.34 -8.12 -11.32
C PRO A 171 24.07 -9.53 -10.77
N VAL A 172 25.07 -10.11 -10.10
CA VAL A 172 24.95 -11.45 -9.49
C VAL A 172 23.91 -11.45 -8.36
N GLU A 173 23.90 -10.39 -7.54
CA GLU A 173 22.96 -10.23 -6.45
C GLU A 173 21.52 -10.10 -6.98
N ARG A 174 21.30 -9.30 -8.03
CA ARG A 174 19.98 -9.14 -8.68
C ARG A 174 19.45 -10.46 -9.22
N HIS A 175 20.28 -11.19 -10.00
CA HIS A 175 19.86 -12.48 -10.55
C HIS A 175 19.64 -13.53 -9.45
N GLY A 176 20.50 -13.58 -8.46
CA GLY A 176 20.34 -14.47 -7.31
C GLY A 176 19.06 -14.17 -6.52
N ALA A 177 18.80 -12.90 -6.21
CA ALA A 177 17.59 -12.47 -5.51
C ALA A 177 16.32 -12.78 -6.31
N ARG A 178 16.34 -12.60 -7.64
CA ARG A 178 15.23 -12.96 -8.52
C ARG A 178 14.91 -14.45 -8.47
N VAL A 179 15.92 -15.30 -8.66
CA VAL A 179 15.74 -16.77 -8.68
C VAL A 179 15.28 -17.28 -7.33
N VAL A 180 15.97 -16.89 -6.26
CA VAL A 180 15.63 -17.34 -4.90
C VAL A 180 14.30 -16.77 -4.45
N GLY A 181 14.03 -15.49 -4.73
CA GLY A 181 12.77 -14.82 -4.40
C GLY A 181 11.58 -15.49 -5.10
N ALA A 182 11.67 -15.72 -6.41
CA ALA A 182 10.62 -16.39 -7.18
C ALA A 182 10.35 -17.82 -6.67
N GLY A 183 11.41 -18.61 -6.45
CA GLY A 183 11.27 -19.97 -5.91
C GLY A 183 10.67 -19.99 -4.50
N LEU A 184 11.10 -19.08 -3.63
CA LEU A 184 10.58 -18.97 -2.27
C LEU A 184 9.10 -18.60 -2.27
N MET A 185 8.71 -17.58 -3.07
CA MET A 185 7.31 -17.13 -3.12
C MET A 185 6.39 -18.16 -3.76
N TYR A 186 6.86 -18.93 -4.74
CA TYR A 186 6.14 -20.07 -5.27
C TYR A 186 5.79 -21.11 -4.17
N VAL A 187 6.77 -21.45 -3.32
CA VAL A 187 6.54 -22.37 -2.19
C VAL A 187 5.60 -21.76 -1.16
N ILE A 188 5.79 -20.48 -0.84
CA ILE A 188 4.92 -19.75 0.10
C ILE A 188 3.47 -19.69 -0.42
N ALA A 189 3.27 -19.40 -1.71
CA ALA A 189 1.94 -19.36 -2.31
C ALA A 189 1.21 -20.71 -2.21
N LYS A 190 1.91 -21.81 -2.47
CA LYS A 190 1.33 -23.16 -2.27
C LYS A 190 0.91 -23.40 -0.82
N ARG A 191 1.75 -23.00 0.15
CA ARG A 191 1.39 -23.10 1.57
C ARG A 191 0.21 -22.18 1.93
N MET A 192 0.16 -20.98 1.37
CA MET A 192 -0.96 -20.05 1.56
C MET A 192 -2.26 -20.64 0.99
N LYS A 193 -2.22 -21.21 -0.22
CA LYS A 193 -3.37 -21.86 -0.85
C LYS A 193 -3.98 -22.92 0.08
N THR A 194 -3.15 -23.79 0.64
CA THR A 194 -3.59 -24.80 1.59
C THR A 194 -4.08 -24.20 2.92
N LYS A 195 -3.32 -23.26 3.50
CA LYS A 195 -3.63 -22.63 4.79
C LYS A 195 -4.97 -21.90 4.80
N TYR A 196 -5.27 -21.20 3.71
CA TYR A 196 -6.50 -20.40 3.58
C TYR A 196 -7.62 -21.14 2.84
N ASN A 197 -7.41 -22.43 2.57
CA ASN A 197 -8.37 -23.30 1.85
C ASN A 197 -8.88 -22.66 0.55
N LEU A 198 -7.96 -22.06 -0.20
CA LEU A 198 -8.27 -21.48 -1.50
C LEU A 198 -8.40 -22.62 -2.51
N GLY A 199 -9.55 -22.73 -3.14
CA GLY A 199 -9.85 -23.74 -4.15
C GLY A 199 -9.07 -23.53 -5.44
N GLU A 200 -9.74 -23.39 -6.54
CA GLU A 200 -9.13 -23.02 -7.81
C GLU A 200 -8.80 -21.52 -7.78
N SER A 201 -7.52 -21.16 -7.88
CA SER A 201 -7.02 -19.80 -7.58
C SER A 201 -7.61 -18.74 -8.49
N ARG A 202 -7.86 -19.05 -9.77
CA ARG A 202 -8.47 -18.12 -10.73
C ARG A 202 -9.96 -17.91 -10.43
N ALA A 203 -10.69 -18.95 -10.08
CA ALA A 203 -12.09 -18.83 -9.69
C ALA A 203 -12.25 -17.95 -8.44
N GLU A 204 -11.35 -18.12 -7.44
CA GLU A 204 -11.30 -17.27 -6.26
C GLU A 204 -10.99 -15.80 -6.61
N LEU A 205 -10.11 -15.56 -7.58
CA LEU A 205 -9.79 -14.20 -8.04
C LEU A 205 -11.01 -13.55 -8.70
N PHE A 206 -11.71 -14.25 -9.56
CA PHE A 206 -12.93 -13.74 -10.20
C PHE A 206 -14.07 -13.55 -9.19
N ALA A 207 -14.21 -14.45 -8.21
CA ALA A 207 -15.16 -14.26 -7.12
C ALA A 207 -14.86 -12.97 -6.32
N CYS A 208 -13.60 -12.63 -6.10
CA CYS A 208 -13.21 -11.35 -5.50
C CYS A 208 -13.61 -10.16 -6.39
N CYS A 209 -13.47 -10.27 -7.71
CA CYS A 209 -13.91 -9.21 -8.62
C CYS A 209 -15.43 -9.01 -8.54
N ASP A 210 -16.20 -10.10 -8.48
CA ASP A 210 -17.68 -10.05 -8.35
C ASP A 210 -18.11 -9.47 -6.99
N GLU A 211 -17.39 -9.80 -5.91
CA GLU A 211 -17.62 -9.22 -4.59
C GLU A 211 -17.36 -7.71 -4.59
N PHE A 212 -16.30 -7.28 -5.27
CA PHE A 212 -15.98 -5.87 -5.44
C PHE A 212 -17.04 -5.14 -6.27
N ASP A 213 -17.47 -5.70 -7.40
CA ASP A 213 -18.52 -5.12 -8.25
C ASP A 213 -19.83 -4.93 -7.47
N LYS A 214 -20.20 -5.90 -6.64
CA LYS A 214 -21.36 -5.79 -5.73
C LYS A 214 -21.17 -4.66 -4.70
N ALA A 215 -19.97 -4.53 -4.13
CA ALA A 215 -19.66 -3.46 -3.18
C ALA A 215 -19.65 -2.09 -3.86
N LEU A 216 -19.18 -2.00 -5.09
CA LEU A 216 -19.20 -0.78 -5.91
C LEU A 216 -20.63 -0.30 -6.19
N ALA A 217 -21.58 -1.23 -6.34
CA ALA A 217 -23.01 -0.97 -6.51
C ALA A 217 -23.33 0.06 -7.62
N GLY A 218 -22.59 0.00 -8.73
CA GLY A 218 -22.74 0.90 -9.87
C GLY A 218 -22.12 2.30 -9.70
N ARG A 219 -21.57 2.62 -8.54
CA ARG A 219 -20.86 3.88 -8.28
C ARG A 219 -19.51 3.90 -8.98
N ARG A 220 -18.96 5.10 -9.15
CA ARG A 220 -17.62 5.28 -9.72
C ARG A 220 -16.52 4.79 -8.79
N PHE A 221 -16.67 4.99 -7.48
CA PHE A 221 -15.76 4.55 -6.42
C PHE A 221 -16.56 3.96 -5.25
N LEU A 222 -15.94 3.17 -4.41
CA LEU A 222 -16.56 2.65 -3.18
C LEU A 222 -17.05 3.77 -2.27
N ALA A 223 -16.33 4.89 -2.23
CA ALA A 223 -16.68 6.07 -1.45
C ALA A 223 -17.76 6.96 -2.10
N GLY A 224 -18.15 6.70 -3.35
CA GLY A 224 -19.12 7.47 -4.12
C GLY A 224 -18.60 7.88 -5.49
N ASP A 225 -19.26 8.86 -6.15
CA ASP A 225 -18.94 9.20 -7.54
C ASP A 225 -17.93 10.35 -7.69
N LYS A 226 -17.67 11.11 -6.62
CA LYS A 226 -16.85 12.33 -6.68
C LYS A 226 -15.35 12.02 -6.59
N ALA A 227 -14.94 11.25 -5.61
CA ALA A 227 -13.54 10.97 -5.34
C ALA A 227 -13.38 9.60 -4.65
N PRO A 228 -12.24 8.91 -4.84
CA PRO A 228 -11.96 7.65 -4.14
C PRO A 228 -11.72 7.87 -2.64
N GLY A 229 -12.05 6.85 -1.86
CA GLY A 229 -11.71 6.74 -0.44
C GLY A 229 -10.53 5.81 -0.19
N ASN A 230 -10.18 5.62 1.10
CA ASN A 230 -9.05 4.74 1.46
C ASN A 230 -9.29 3.27 1.07
N ALA A 231 -10.54 2.80 1.04
CA ALA A 231 -10.85 1.45 0.58
C ALA A 231 -10.55 1.29 -0.92
N ASP A 232 -10.90 2.28 -1.74
CA ASP A 232 -10.56 2.30 -3.17
C ASP A 232 -9.03 2.27 -3.36
N LEU A 233 -8.31 3.11 -2.63
CA LEU A 233 -6.84 3.16 -2.68
C LEU A 233 -6.20 1.84 -2.26
N CYS A 234 -6.79 1.13 -1.29
CA CYS A 234 -6.32 -0.20 -0.89
C CYS A 234 -6.50 -1.24 -1.99
N VAL A 235 -7.68 -1.31 -2.63
CA VAL A 235 -7.92 -2.23 -3.77
C VAL A 235 -7.01 -1.89 -4.94
N PHE A 236 -6.92 -0.62 -5.28
CA PHE A 236 -6.07 -0.11 -6.36
C PHE A 236 -4.60 -0.43 -6.13
N GLY A 237 -4.10 -0.22 -4.90
CA GLY A 237 -2.72 -0.56 -4.55
C GLY A 237 -2.42 -2.05 -4.71
N VAL A 238 -3.33 -2.94 -4.30
CA VAL A 238 -3.17 -4.38 -4.52
C VAL A 238 -3.09 -4.72 -6.00
N LEU A 239 -3.93 -4.12 -6.85
CA LEU A 239 -3.88 -4.35 -8.30
C LEU A 239 -2.63 -3.75 -8.94
N ARG A 240 -2.16 -2.57 -8.49
CA ARG A 240 -0.89 -2.00 -8.97
C ARG A 240 0.31 -2.93 -8.74
N ALA A 241 0.28 -3.70 -7.66
CA ALA A 241 1.36 -4.65 -7.35
C ALA A 241 1.52 -5.75 -8.41
N VAL A 242 0.48 -6.00 -9.20
CA VAL A 242 0.42 -7.13 -10.14
C VAL A 242 0.25 -6.69 -11.60
N VAL A 243 0.36 -5.40 -11.88
CA VAL A 243 0.37 -4.87 -13.24
C VAL A 243 1.43 -5.58 -14.07
N GLY A 244 1.08 -5.98 -15.30
CA GLY A 244 1.97 -6.72 -16.20
C GLY A 244 1.88 -8.24 -16.09
N THR A 245 1.24 -8.81 -15.06
CA THR A 245 1.02 -10.25 -14.93
C THR A 245 -0.21 -10.72 -15.72
N ASP A 246 -0.28 -12.03 -15.97
CA ASP A 246 -1.45 -12.65 -16.61
C ASP A 246 -2.70 -12.48 -15.74
N SER A 247 -2.57 -12.67 -14.43
CA SER A 247 -3.65 -12.44 -13.46
C SER A 247 -4.25 -11.03 -13.59
N PHE A 248 -3.41 -10.01 -13.74
CA PHE A 248 -3.89 -8.63 -13.92
C PHE A 248 -4.66 -8.47 -15.23
N ARG A 249 -4.14 -9.03 -16.34
CA ARG A 249 -4.82 -8.96 -17.64
C ARG A 249 -6.21 -9.59 -17.60
N GLU A 250 -6.34 -10.73 -16.93
CA GLU A 250 -7.62 -11.42 -16.77
C GLU A 250 -8.59 -10.62 -15.89
N VAL A 251 -8.14 -10.05 -14.77
CA VAL A 251 -8.95 -9.17 -13.92
C VAL A 251 -9.47 -7.96 -14.71
N MET A 252 -8.64 -7.39 -15.59
CA MET A 252 -9.03 -6.20 -16.39
C MET A 252 -10.12 -6.49 -17.42
N VAL A 253 -10.39 -7.74 -17.78
CA VAL A 253 -11.49 -8.11 -18.67
C VAL A 253 -12.72 -8.64 -17.92
N HIS A 254 -12.64 -8.79 -16.60
CA HIS A 254 -13.72 -9.30 -15.75
C HIS A 254 -14.54 -8.16 -15.13
N GLY A 255 -15.84 -8.17 -15.34
CA GLY A 255 -16.81 -7.27 -14.71
C GLY A 255 -16.49 -5.77 -14.87
N LYS A 256 -16.56 -5.03 -13.76
CA LYS A 256 -16.35 -3.58 -13.69
C LYS A 256 -14.90 -3.18 -13.34
N MET A 257 -13.98 -4.13 -13.18
CA MET A 257 -12.64 -3.85 -12.71
C MET A 257 -11.88 -2.86 -13.60
N LYS A 258 -11.92 -3.04 -14.93
CA LYS A 258 -11.20 -2.15 -15.86
C LYS A 258 -11.66 -0.69 -15.82
N PRO A 259 -12.96 -0.37 -15.99
CA PRO A 259 -13.40 1.02 -15.95
C PRO A 259 -13.14 1.67 -14.59
N TRP A 260 -13.28 0.93 -13.49
CA TRP A 260 -12.95 1.43 -12.17
C TRP A 260 -11.44 1.66 -12.02
N PHE A 261 -10.60 0.72 -12.45
CA PHE A 261 -9.13 0.84 -12.37
C PHE A 261 -8.63 2.07 -13.14
N LEU A 262 -9.12 2.31 -14.36
CA LEU A 262 -8.80 3.50 -15.16
C LEU A 262 -9.27 4.79 -14.47
N ALA A 263 -10.44 4.77 -13.82
CA ALA A 263 -10.91 5.91 -13.02
C ALA A 263 -10.01 6.17 -11.81
N MET A 264 -9.46 5.12 -11.20
CA MET A 264 -8.49 5.23 -10.11
C MET A 264 -7.16 5.79 -10.60
N GLU A 265 -6.62 5.32 -11.74
CA GLU A 265 -5.40 5.87 -12.34
C GLU A 265 -5.55 7.37 -12.59
N ALA A 266 -6.67 7.79 -13.18
CA ALA A 266 -6.95 9.20 -13.43
C ALA A 266 -7.09 10.02 -12.13
N ALA A 267 -7.64 9.44 -11.06
CA ALA A 267 -7.82 10.12 -9.77
C ALA A 267 -6.52 10.22 -8.96
N VAL A 268 -5.70 9.18 -8.99
CA VAL A 268 -4.41 9.12 -8.28
C VAL A 268 -3.39 10.01 -9.00
N GLY A 269 -3.36 9.97 -10.33
CA GLY A 269 -2.43 10.75 -11.15
C GLY A 269 -1.01 10.17 -11.15
N GLU A 270 -0.04 11.04 -11.39
CA GLU A 270 1.37 10.68 -11.42
C GLU A 270 1.89 10.30 -10.02
N SER A 271 2.91 9.45 -10.00
CA SER A 271 3.54 9.05 -8.73
C SER A 271 4.27 10.20 -8.08
N SER A 272 4.07 10.36 -6.77
CA SER A 272 4.80 11.31 -5.93
C SER A 272 6.16 10.75 -5.46
N ARG A 273 6.56 9.58 -5.97
CA ARG A 273 7.86 8.98 -5.67
C ARG A 273 8.98 9.85 -6.22
N LEU A 274 9.88 10.27 -5.35
CA LEU A 274 11.07 11.01 -5.75
C LEU A 274 12.06 10.07 -6.46
N SER A 275 12.79 10.60 -7.45
CA SER A 275 13.87 9.87 -8.12
C SER A 275 14.83 9.31 -7.09
N GLN A 276 15.28 8.07 -7.27
CA GLN A 276 16.30 7.49 -6.40
C GLN A 276 17.63 8.24 -6.64
N GLU A 277 17.95 9.18 -5.76
CA GLU A 277 19.35 9.60 -5.62
C GLU A 277 20.12 8.44 -4.98
N ALA A 278 21.28 8.11 -5.54
CA ALA A 278 22.14 7.04 -5.05
C ALA A 278 22.47 7.28 -3.57
N GLY A 279 21.99 6.39 -2.70
CA GLY A 279 22.35 6.38 -1.28
C GLY A 279 21.42 7.13 -0.34
N VAL A 280 20.25 6.52 -0.03
CA VAL A 280 19.55 6.87 1.21
C VAL A 280 20.32 6.19 2.36
N PRO A 281 21.00 6.94 3.23
CA PRO A 281 21.68 6.34 4.38
C PRO A 281 20.64 5.66 5.28
N ALA A 282 20.99 4.48 5.81
CA ALA A 282 20.18 3.88 6.86
C ALA A 282 20.00 4.90 8.00
N PRO A 283 18.78 5.06 8.56
CA PRO A 283 18.59 5.94 9.70
C PRO A 283 19.57 5.52 10.80
N ALA A 284 20.22 6.51 11.43
CA ALA A 284 21.07 6.25 12.58
C ALA A 284 20.27 5.46 13.61
N ALA A 285 20.82 4.35 14.09
CA ALA A 285 20.20 3.57 15.14
C ALA A 285 19.93 4.54 16.30
N SER A 286 18.65 4.80 16.59
CA SER A 286 18.28 5.48 17.84
C SER A 286 18.80 4.58 18.95
N GLY A 287 19.79 5.08 19.70
CA GLY A 287 20.50 4.35 20.74
C GLY A 287 19.55 3.61 21.66
N ALA A 288 20.01 2.42 22.05
CA ALA A 288 19.37 1.53 22.99
C ALA A 288 19.11 2.19 24.34
#